data_1410939b223a85734b927894c891131e
#
_entry.id   1410939b223a85734b927894c891131e
#
_cell.length_a   1.000
_cell.length_b   1.000
_cell.length_c   1.000
_cell.angle_alpha   90.00
_cell.angle_beta   90.00
_cell.angle_gamma   90.00
#
_symmetry.space_group_name_H-M   'P 1'
#
loop_
_entity.id
_entity.type
_entity.pdbx_description
1 polymer ?
#
loop_
_entity_poly.entity_id
_entity_poly.type
_entity_poly.pdbx_seq_one_letter_code
_entity_poly.pdbx_strand_id
1 'polypeptide(L)'
;MQVSMIAGWVGTPRTNLWLAVVATCAVSLPAVVSAADPVRVVIWDEQQPAQKQAYENFLGNCVADHLKALPGLEVRSVCLNDGEQGLSPAILDFAEVLIWWGHVRQAEIKPETGRDIVARVKAGRLTLVAVHSAHWATPFMEAMNERAREDVRRAFADVPADRLSIEEVPVAGRRPPGREARLTPTSDVKKFPDGRVQVRLHLPNCCFPAYRNDGKPSHARVLMPEHPLMKGLPESFTLPRTEMYDEPFHVPAPDLVLMEERWEPGEWFRSVMVWQVGEGRVIYIRPGHETYPIYKDANMLRIIENAVRSHGAPATPVTPQ
;
A
#
# COMPACT_ATOMS: atom_id res chain seq x y z
N MET A 1 -73.95 60.14 47.56
CA MET A 1 -73.04 61.10 48.18
C MET A 1 -71.78 61.10 47.28
N GLN A 2 -71.72 62.02 46.31
CA GLN A 2 -70.95 63.28 46.35
C GLN A 2 -69.51 63.04 46.87
N VAL A 3 -68.48 63.35 46.17
CA VAL A 3 -68.09 64.66 45.63
C VAL A 3 -67.03 64.48 44.59
N SER A 4 -67.10 65.28 43.58
CA SER A 4 -66.25 65.76 42.50
C SER A 4 -64.87 66.26 42.93
N MET A 5 -63.85 66.22 42.01
CA MET A 5 -62.97 67.36 41.57
C MET A 5 -61.86 66.79 40.64
N ILE A 6 -61.84 67.12 39.43
CA ILE A 6 -61.27 68.24 38.64
C ILE A 6 -59.71 68.23 38.61
N ALA A 7 -59.24 68.18 37.39
CA ALA A 7 -58.20 68.90 36.69
C ALA A 7 -56.74 68.57 36.86
N GLY A 8 -56.06 68.50 35.68
CA GLY A 8 -54.66 68.74 35.54
C GLY A 8 -54.07 68.18 34.26
N TRP A 9 -54.32 68.83 33.15
CA TRP A 9 -53.59 68.59 31.90
C TRP A 9 -52.17 69.19 32.00
N VAL A 10 -51.10 68.35 31.85
CA VAL A 10 -49.77 68.80 31.54
C VAL A 10 -49.21 67.95 30.41
N GLY A 11 -49.08 68.55 29.25
CA GLY A 11 -48.52 67.92 28.07
C GLY A 11 -47.03 67.75 28.18
N THR A 12 -46.54 66.60 27.82
CA THR A 12 -45.13 66.33 27.61
C THR A 12 -44.78 66.14 26.12
N PRO A 13 -43.66 66.64 25.62
CA PRO A 13 -43.36 66.61 24.21
C PRO A 13 -42.92 65.20 23.76
N ARG A 14 -43.44 64.76 22.61
CA ARG A 14 -43.04 63.56 21.91
C ARG A 14 -41.72 63.80 21.28
N THR A 15 -40.66 63.20 21.83
CA THR A 15 -39.38 62.99 21.14
C THR A 15 -39.47 61.78 20.23
N ASN A 16 -39.42 62.00 18.91
CA ASN A 16 -39.32 60.98 17.90
C ASN A 16 -37.90 60.39 17.92
N LEU A 17 -37.74 59.21 18.46
CA LEU A 17 -36.47 58.46 18.37
C LEU A 17 -36.47 57.67 17.07
N TRP A 18 -35.68 58.14 16.09
CA TRP A 18 -35.38 57.37 14.88
C TRP A 18 -34.33 56.31 15.23
N LEU A 19 -34.78 55.03 15.27
CA LEU A 19 -33.85 53.89 15.31
C LEU A 19 -33.25 53.71 13.88
N ALA A 20 -32.01 54.06 13.72
CA ALA A 20 -31.26 53.68 12.53
C ALA A 20 -30.85 52.21 12.65
N VAL A 21 -31.52 51.35 11.86
CA VAL A 21 -31.08 49.97 11.70
C VAL A 21 -29.88 49.93 10.77
N VAL A 22 -28.68 49.77 11.34
CA VAL A 22 -27.47 49.48 10.56
C VAL A 22 -27.49 48.01 10.20
N ALA A 23 -27.86 47.72 8.97
CA ALA A 23 -27.70 46.37 8.40
C ALA A 23 -26.23 46.11 8.12
N THR A 24 -25.53 45.39 9.00
CA THR A 24 -24.21 44.85 8.75
C THR A 24 -24.32 43.67 7.76
N CYS A 25 -24.04 43.92 6.48
CA CYS A 25 -23.79 42.85 5.50
C CYS A 25 -22.47 42.16 5.87
N ALA A 26 -22.60 40.98 6.49
CA ALA A 26 -21.49 40.06 6.65
C ALA A 26 -21.11 39.53 5.27
N VAL A 27 -20.06 40.06 4.67
CA VAL A 27 -19.44 39.49 3.48
C VAL A 27 -18.73 38.20 3.92
N SER A 28 -19.36 37.05 3.68
CA SER A 28 -18.71 35.75 3.84
C SER A 28 -17.64 35.62 2.76
N LEU A 29 -16.39 35.83 3.14
CA LEU A 29 -15.27 35.46 2.29
C LEU A 29 -15.29 33.94 2.12
N PRO A 30 -15.20 33.41 0.88
CA PRO A 30 -15.06 31.97 0.68
C PRO A 30 -13.78 31.53 1.40
N ALA A 31 -13.89 30.52 2.26
CA ALA A 31 -12.73 29.86 2.85
C ALA A 31 -11.86 29.33 1.69
N VAL A 32 -10.65 29.84 1.55
CA VAL A 32 -9.66 29.30 0.65
C VAL A 32 -9.33 27.92 1.21
N VAL A 33 -9.94 26.87 0.64
CA VAL A 33 -9.53 25.50 0.89
C VAL A 33 -8.11 25.39 0.34
N SER A 34 -7.12 25.38 1.23
CA SER A 34 -5.75 25.05 0.85
C SER A 34 -5.79 23.67 0.18
N ALA A 35 -5.41 23.59 -1.08
CA ALA A 35 -5.21 22.30 -1.73
C ALA A 35 -4.17 21.53 -0.90
N ALA A 36 -4.50 20.33 -0.48
CA ALA A 36 -3.53 19.44 0.17
C ALA A 36 -2.33 19.26 -0.78
N ASP A 37 -1.13 19.14 -0.21
CA ASP A 37 0.07 18.87 -1.00
C ASP A 37 -0.14 17.59 -1.84
N PRO A 38 0.37 17.54 -3.09
CA PRO A 38 0.21 16.39 -3.94
C PRO A 38 0.97 15.19 -3.37
N VAL A 39 0.36 14.00 -3.49
CA VAL A 39 1.03 12.74 -3.13
C VAL A 39 2.17 12.49 -4.11
N ARG A 40 3.37 12.27 -3.59
CA ARG A 40 4.59 12.07 -4.37
C ARG A 40 4.83 10.61 -4.64
N VAL A 41 4.73 10.24 -5.92
CA VAL A 41 4.79 8.86 -6.39
C VAL A 41 6.03 8.63 -7.23
N VAL A 42 6.78 7.59 -6.92
CA VAL A 42 7.86 7.09 -7.77
C VAL A 42 7.46 5.72 -8.30
N ILE A 43 7.57 5.54 -9.63
CA ILE A 43 7.43 4.24 -10.28
C ILE A 43 8.83 3.81 -10.69
N TRP A 44 9.31 2.72 -10.12
CA TRP A 44 10.55 2.08 -10.51
C TRP A 44 10.26 0.88 -11.42
N ASP A 45 10.90 0.87 -12.59
CA ASP A 45 10.76 -0.19 -13.60
C ASP A 45 12.16 -0.62 -14.10
N GLU A 46 12.43 -1.91 -14.15
CA GLU A 46 13.68 -2.39 -14.75
C GLU A 46 13.74 -2.17 -16.27
N GLN A 47 12.63 -1.84 -16.93
CA GLN A 47 12.49 -1.56 -18.36
C GLN A 47 13.10 -2.65 -19.26
N GLN A 48 12.74 -3.92 -19.01
CA GLN A 48 13.19 -5.00 -19.86
C GLN A 48 12.56 -4.94 -21.27
N PRO A 49 13.33 -5.30 -22.33
CA PRO A 49 12.85 -5.19 -23.73
C PRO A 49 11.55 -5.94 -24.03
N ALA A 50 11.28 -7.06 -23.33
CA ALA A 50 10.07 -7.87 -23.53
C ALA A 50 8.78 -7.10 -23.22
N GLN A 51 8.81 -6.07 -22.36
CA GLN A 51 7.66 -5.21 -22.05
C GLN A 51 7.09 -4.54 -23.31
N LYS A 52 7.91 -4.30 -24.35
CA LYS A 52 7.45 -3.67 -25.62
C LYS A 52 6.48 -4.53 -26.41
N GLN A 53 6.27 -5.79 -26.02
CA GLN A 53 5.22 -6.63 -26.60
C GLN A 53 3.81 -6.21 -26.16
N ALA A 54 3.70 -5.55 -25.01
CA ALA A 54 2.42 -5.15 -24.43
C ALA A 54 2.31 -3.64 -24.15
N TYR A 55 3.45 -2.93 -24.03
CA TYR A 55 3.52 -1.52 -23.66
C TYR A 55 4.44 -0.76 -24.63
N GLU A 56 3.96 0.31 -25.24
CA GLU A 56 4.67 1.11 -26.25
C GLU A 56 5.96 1.72 -25.67
N ASN A 57 5.89 2.19 -24.44
CA ASN A 57 7.00 2.86 -23.72
C ASN A 57 7.18 2.29 -22.32
N PHE A 58 7.34 0.96 -22.20
CA PHE A 58 7.49 0.21 -20.95
C PHE A 58 6.29 0.29 -19.99
N LEU A 59 6.22 -0.69 -19.11
CA LEU A 59 5.11 -0.89 -18.17
C LEU A 59 5.07 0.22 -17.12
N GLY A 60 6.21 0.55 -16.51
CA GLY A 60 6.28 1.60 -15.49
C GLY A 60 5.86 2.96 -16.03
N ASN A 61 6.24 3.29 -17.27
CA ASN A 61 5.79 4.53 -17.91
C ASN A 61 4.28 4.53 -18.19
N CYS A 62 3.70 3.38 -18.58
CA CYS A 62 2.24 3.26 -18.77
C CYS A 62 1.49 3.56 -17.46
N VAL A 63 1.94 3.03 -16.34
CA VAL A 63 1.38 3.34 -15.02
C VAL A 63 1.61 4.82 -14.65
N ALA A 64 2.82 5.34 -14.90
CA ALA A 64 3.15 6.72 -14.62
C ALA A 64 2.27 7.71 -15.41
N ASP A 65 2.05 7.45 -16.70
CA ASP A 65 1.24 8.32 -17.56
C ASP A 65 -0.23 8.34 -17.12
N HIS A 66 -0.76 7.18 -16.69
CA HIS A 66 -2.09 7.13 -16.09
C HIS A 66 -2.16 7.98 -14.81
N LEU A 67 -1.20 7.81 -13.88
CA LEU A 67 -1.22 8.53 -12.61
C LEU A 67 -0.98 10.04 -12.77
N LYS A 68 -0.13 10.47 -13.72
CA LYS A 68 0.11 11.90 -14.04
C LYS A 68 -1.15 12.62 -14.53
N ALA A 69 -2.10 11.90 -15.13
CA ALA A 69 -3.37 12.46 -15.58
C ALA A 69 -4.35 12.75 -14.43
N LEU A 70 -4.06 12.27 -13.21
CA LEU A 70 -4.93 12.39 -12.05
C LEU A 70 -4.55 13.61 -11.20
N PRO A 71 -5.53 14.37 -10.69
CA PRO A 71 -5.26 15.52 -9.83
C PRO A 71 -4.69 15.09 -8.46
N GLY A 72 -3.85 15.96 -7.88
CA GLY A 72 -3.30 15.77 -6.55
C GLY A 72 -2.18 14.73 -6.46
N LEU A 73 -1.52 14.42 -7.58
CA LEU A 73 -0.37 13.51 -7.63
C LEU A 73 0.82 14.21 -8.30
N GLU A 74 2.02 14.04 -7.74
CA GLU A 74 3.29 14.37 -8.39
C GLU A 74 4.04 13.07 -8.68
N VAL A 75 4.23 12.72 -9.96
CA VAL A 75 4.65 11.39 -10.40
C VAL A 75 5.98 11.43 -11.12
N ARG A 76 6.94 10.60 -10.68
CA ARG A 76 8.22 10.36 -11.34
C ARG A 76 8.33 8.91 -11.76
N SER A 77 8.75 8.67 -13.00
CA SER A 77 9.13 7.35 -13.48
C SER A 77 10.65 7.29 -13.55
N VAL A 78 11.22 6.25 -12.99
CA VAL A 78 12.67 5.98 -12.94
C VAL A 78 12.93 4.53 -13.33
N CYS A 79 14.15 4.23 -13.77
CA CYS A 79 14.47 2.88 -14.19
C CYS A 79 15.83 2.39 -13.67
N LEU A 80 16.03 1.08 -13.80
CA LEU A 80 17.29 0.42 -13.40
C LEU A 80 18.54 1.03 -14.04
N ASN A 81 18.43 1.55 -15.26
CA ASN A 81 19.57 2.11 -16.00
C ASN A 81 19.82 3.60 -15.71
N ASP A 82 18.99 4.24 -14.89
CA ASP A 82 19.24 5.62 -14.43
C ASP A 82 20.41 5.68 -13.42
N GLY A 83 20.92 6.87 -13.20
CA GLY A 83 21.96 7.08 -12.17
C GLY A 83 21.52 6.51 -10.82
N GLU A 84 22.42 5.84 -10.11
CA GLU A 84 22.14 5.14 -8.85
C GLU A 84 20.95 4.16 -8.96
N GLN A 85 20.78 3.55 -10.13
CA GLN A 85 19.70 2.62 -10.46
C GLN A 85 18.29 3.23 -10.28
N GLY A 86 18.14 4.55 -10.45
CA GLY A 86 16.91 5.29 -10.24
C GLY A 86 16.51 5.44 -8.77
N LEU A 87 17.38 5.10 -7.82
CA LEU A 87 17.09 5.02 -6.39
C LEU A 87 18.04 5.89 -5.56
N SER A 88 18.42 7.05 -6.10
CA SER A 88 19.23 8.00 -5.34
C SER A 88 18.52 8.46 -4.06
N PRO A 89 19.25 8.92 -3.03
CA PRO A 89 18.64 9.48 -1.83
C PRO A 89 17.58 10.56 -2.14
N ALA A 90 17.84 11.41 -3.14
CA ALA A 90 16.89 12.46 -3.55
C ALA A 90 15.57 11.89 -4.13
N ILE A 91 15.63 10.77 -4.85
CA ILE A 91 14.42 10.08 -5.35
C ILE A 91 13.69 9.40 -4.20
N LEU A 92 14.40 8.73 -3.31
CA LEU A 92 13.78 8.06 -2.17
C LEU A 92 13.23 9.05 -1.13
N ASP A 93 13.83 10.21 -0.94
CA ASP A 93 13.34 11.28 -0.06
C ASP A 93 12.12 12.01 -0.65
N PHE A 94 12.03 12.06 -1.98
CA PHE A 94 10.85 12.58 -2.66
C PHE A 94 9.64 11.65 -2.48
N ALA A 95 9.82 10.32 -2.54
CA ALA A 95 8.75 9.34 -2.63
C ALA A 95 7.95 9.18 -1.33
N GLU A 96 6.63 9.30 -1.39
CA GLU A 96 5.68 8.83 -0.37
C GLU A 96 5.08 7.47 -0.75
N VAL A 97 5.04 7.19 -2.06
CA VAL A 97 4.66 5.87 -2.60
C VAL A 97 5.72 5.46 -3.61
N LEU A 98 6.26 4.26 -3.44
CA LEU A 98 7.16 3.60 -4.41
C LEU A 98 6.45 2.39 -5.00
N ILE A 99 6.10 2.48 -6.29
CA ILE A 99 5.56 1.36 -7.06
C ILE A 99 6.73 0.67 -7.74
N TRP A 100 6.85 -0.63 -7.53
CA TRP A 100 7.98 -1.42 -8.01
C TRP A 100 7.54 -2.47 -9.01
N TRP A 101 8.10 -2.39 -10.20
CA TRP A 101 8.06 -3.44 -11.20
C TRP A 101 9.47 -3.93 -11.52
N GLY A 102 9.71 -5.24 -11.47
CA GLY A 102 10.93 -5.86 -11.92
C GLY A 102 10.75 -7.36 -12.05
N HIS A 103 11.55 -8.02 -12.90
CA HIS A 103 11.47 -9.45 -13.13
C HIS A 103 12.86 -10.07 -13.31
N VAL A 104 13.62 -9.65 -14.32
CA VAL A 104 14.85 -10.33 -14.75
C VAL A 104 16.08 -9.79 -14.03
N ARG A 105 16.15 -8.46 -13.87
CA ARG A 105 17.31 -7.73 -13.37
C ARG A 105 17.13 -7.07 -12.01
N GLN A 106 15.95 -7.16 -11.41
CA GLN A 106 15.69 -6.54 -10.08
C GLN A 106 16.62 -7.04 -8.97
N ALA A 107 17.28 -8.20 -9.18
CA ALA A 107 18.29 -8.73 -8.28
C ALA A 107 19.63 -7.97 -8.33
N GLU A 108 19.83 -7.07 -9.29
CA GLU A 108 21.00 -6.17 -9.35
C GLU A 108 20.92 -5.07 -8.29
N ILE A 109 19.73 -4.81 -7.72
CA ILE A 109 19.55 -3.89 -6.60
C ILE A 109 20.22 -4.46 -5.36
N LYS A 110 21.12 -3.67 -4.79
CA LYS A 110 21.90 -4.07 -3.61
C LYS A 110 21.01 -4.24 -2.38
N PRO A 111 21.31 -5.20 -1.49
CA PRO A 111 20.59 -5.38 -0.23
C PRO A 111 20.52 -4.10 0.62
N GLU A 112 21.57 -3.26 0.61
CA GLU A 112 21.63 -1.99 1.35
C GLU A 112 20.52 -1.03 0.88
N THR A 113 20.32 -0.92 -0.44
CA THR A 113 19.25 -0.10 -1.02
C THR A 113 17.87 -0.62 -0.61
N GLY A 114 17.69 -1.96 -0.62
CA GLY A 114 16.46 -2.58 -0.12
C GLY A 114 16.20 -2.26 1.34
N ARG A 115 17.24 -2.34 2.19
CA ARG A 115 17.12 -1.99 3.62
C ARG A 115 16.83 -0.50 3.85
N ASP A 116 17.40 0.41 3.04
CA ASP A 116 17.08 1.85 3.12
C ASP A 116 15.61 2.12 2.76
N ILE A 117 15.09 1.48 1.72
CA ILE A 117 13.66 1.54 1.37
C ILE A 117 12.80 1.05 2.54
N VAL A 118 13.15 -0.11 3.12
CA VAL A 118 12.41 -0.68 4.27
C VAL A 118 12.48 0.22 5.49
N ALA A 119 13.62 0.87 5.75
CA ALA A 119 13.75 1.82 6.85
C ALA A 119 12.79 3.02 6.69
N ARG A 120 12.57 3.49 5.46
CA ARG A 120 11.59 4.54 5.15
C ARG A 120 10.15 4.05 5.34
N VAL A 121 9.86 2.80 4.93
CA VAL A 121 8.56 2.16 5.20
C VAL A 121 8.33 2.08 6.70
N LYS A 122 9.26 1.55 7.46
CA LYS A 122 9.16 1.42 8.92
C LYS A 122 8.93 2.76 9.64
N ALA A 123 9.49 3.84 9.11
CA ALA A 123 9.30 5.19 9.63
C ALA A 123 7.98 5.84 9.21
N GLY A 124 7.08 5.13 8.52
CA GLY A 124 5.81 5.66 8.03
C GLY A 124 5.93 6.69 6.90
N ARG A 125 7.14 6.87 6.32
CA ARG A 125 7.41 7.87 5.29
C ARG A 125 7.19 7.35 3.88
N LEU A 126 7.10 6.04 3.69
CA LEU A 126 6.99 5.39 2.39
C LEU A 126 5.99 4.23 2.43
N THR A 127 5.11 4.16 1.44
CA THR A 127 4.34 2.96 1.11
C THR A 127 5.03 2.25 -0.05
N LEU A 128 5.41 0.98 0.13
CA LEU A 128 5.94 0.14 -0.94
C LEU A 128 4.80 -0.64 -1.60
N VAL A 129 4.63 -0.47 -2.92
CA VAL A 129 3.67 -1.23 -3.73
C VAL A 129 4.47 -2.12 -4.67
N ALA A 130 4.59 -3.40 -4.33
CA ALA A 130 5.27 -4.40 -5.14
C ALA A 130 4.28 -5.08 -6.08
N VAL A 131 4.58 -5.10 -7.37
CA VAL A 131 3.66 -5.66 -8.36
C VAL A 131 4.23 -6.89 -9.05
N HIS A 132 3.42 -7.92 -9.18
CA HIS A 132 3.69 -9.16 -9.91
C HIS A 132 5.01 -9.83 -9.46
N SER A 133 5.98 -9.98 -10.37
CA SER A 133 7.28 -10.61 -10.11
C SER A 133 8.17 -9.85 -9.11
N ALA A 134 7.74 -8.66 -8.66
CA ALA A 134 8.39 -7.95 -7.57
C ALA A 134 8.35 -8.69 -6.21
N HIS A 135 7.68 -9.84 -6.12
CA HIS A 135 7.79 -10.72 -4.95
C HIS A 135 9.24 -11.16 -4.67
N TRP A 136 10.11 -11.16 -5.68
CA TRP A 136 11.55 -11.40 -5.55
C TRP A 136 12.41 -10.12 -5.64
N ALA A 137 11.79 -8.95 -5.67
CA ALA A 137 12.55 -7.70 -5.58
C ALA A 137 13.23 -7.57 -4.22
N THR A 138 14.45 -7.05 -4.24
CA THR A 138 15.23 -6.80 -3.02
C THR A 138 14.44 -6.04 -1.96
N PRO A 139 13.75 -4.91 -2.26
CA PRO A 139 12.99 -4.20 -1.23
C PRO A 139 11.79 -4.98 -0.68
N PHE A 140 11.11 -5.79 -1.51
CA PHE A 140 10.01 -6.62 -1.03
C PHE A 140 10.51 -7.72 -0.10
N MET A 141 11.57 -8.44 -0.49
CA MET A 141 12.14 -9.50 0.34
C MET A 141 12.66 -8.96 1.67
N GLU A 142 13.35 -7.81 1.67
CA GLU A 142 13.82 -7.17 2.91
C GLU A 142 12.64 -6.73 3.81
N ALA A 143 11.55 -6.24 3.21
CA ALA A 143 10.33 -5.90 3.95
C ALA A 143 9.67 -7.14 4.59
N MET A 144 9.60 -8.26 3.85
CA MET A 144 9.05 -9.51 4.38
C MET A 144 9.96 -10.11 5.47
N ASN A 145 11.28 -10.00 5.33
CA ASN A 145 12.24 -10.36 6.37
C ASN A 145 11.99 -9.52 7.65
N GLU A 146 11.84 -8.21 7.50
CA GLU A 146 11.59 -7.34 8.67
C GLU A 146 10.24 -7.64 9.31
N ARG A 147 9.18 -7.87 8.52
CA ARG A 147 7.88 -8.29 9.04
C ARG A 147 7.99 -9.61 9.83
N ALA A 148 8.74 -10.59 9.34
CA ALA A 148 8.96 -11.85 10.06
C ALA A 148 9.69 -11.63 11.40
N ARG A 149 10.66 -10.70 11.44
CA ARG A 149 11.32 -10.30 12.70
C ARG A 149 10.34 -9.64 13.68
N GLU A 150 9.50 -8.74 13.18
CA GLU A 150 8.47 -8.07 13.99
C GLU A 150 7.45 -9.05 14.52
N ASP A 151 7.03 -10.04 13.74
CA ASP A 151 6.11 -11.11 14.16
C ASP A 151 6.71 -11.93 15.32
N VAL A 152 7.99 -12.28 15.22
CA VAL A 152 8.70 -12.98 16.33
C VAL A 152 8.77 -12.10 17.56
N ARG A 153 9.17 -10.82 17.43
CA ARG A 153 9.23 -9.90 18.57
C ARG A 153 7.88 -9.72 19.25
N ARG A 154 6.79 -9.64 18.48
CA ARG A 154 5.41 -9.58 18.99
C ARG A 154 5.03 -10.87 19.71
N ALA A 155 5.36 -12.02 19.15
CA ALA A 155 5.03 -13.32 19.73
C ALA A 155 5.76 -13.57 21.08
N PHE A 156 6.87 -12.89 21.31
CA PHE A 156 7.67 -13.00 22.53
C PHE A 156 7.83 -11.66 23.28
N ALA A 157 6.82 -10.78 23.17
CA ALA A 157 6.87 -9.45 23.79
C ALA A 157 7.03 -9.50 25.34
N ASP A 158 6.55 -10.56 25.98
CA ASP A 158 6.67 -10.77 27.42
C ASP A 158 8.05 -11.31 27.86
N VAL A 159 8.91 -11.70 26.91
CA VAL A 159 10.27 -12.17 27.21
C VAL A 159 11.22 -10.97 27.26
N PRO A 160 11.95 -10.75 28.37
CA PRO A 160 12.95 -9.69 28.43
C PRO A 160 13.95 -9.75 27.27
N ALA A 161 14.32 -8.60 26.70
CA ALA A 161 15.14 -8.53 25.49
C ALA A 161 16.52 -9.21 25.65
N ASP A 162 17.09 -9.16 26.82
CA ASP A 162 18.36 -9.84 27.20
C ASP A 162 18.22 -11.36 27.31
N ARG A 163 16.98 -11.89 27.33
CA ARG A 163 16.67 -13.32 27.39
C ARG A 163 16.09 -13.88 26.09
N LEU A 164 15.80 -13.02 25.10
CA LEU A 164 15.34 -13.43 23.77
C LEU A 164 16.50 -13.41 22.78
N SER A 165 16.86 -14.55 22.24
CA SER A 165 17.83 -14.69 21.16
C SER A 165 17.12 -15.09 19.88
N ILE A 166 17.32 -14.32 18.79
CA ILE A 166 16.77 -14.62 17.47
C ILE A 166 17.94 -14.91 16.52
N GLU A 167 18.01 -16.15 16.06
CA GLU A 167 18.96 -16.62 15.04
C GLU A 167 18.22 -16.70 13.71
N GLU A 168 18.68 -15.96 12.69
CA GLU A 168 18.08 -15.99 11.35
C GLU A 168 18.69 -17.10 10.52
N VAL A 169 17.83 -17.87 9.86
CA VAL A 169 18.20 -18.86 8.86
C VAL A 169 17.77 -18.33 7.50
N PRO A 170 18.74 -17.84 6.70
CA PRO A 170 18.44 -17.27 5.39
C PRO A 170 17.99 -18.36 4.40
N VAL A 171 17.27 -17.95 3.38
CA VAL A 171 16.87 -18.84 2.28
C VAL A 171 18.08 -19.16 1.41
N ALA A 172 18.32 -20.45 1.19
CA ALA A 172 19.40 -20.93 0.31
C ALA A 172 18.97 -20.84 -1.17
N GLY A 173 19.32 -19.74 -1.80
CA GLY A 173 19.04 -19.51 -3.23
C GLY A 173 17.60 -19.08 -3.51
N ARG A 174 17.40 -18.47 -4.68
CA ARG A 174 16.09 -17.99 -5.15
C ARG A 174 15.51 -19.03 -6.10
N ARG A 175 14.63 -19.87 -5.61
CA ARG A 175 13.90 -20.85 -6.43
C ARG A 175 12.50 -21.07 -5.85
N PRO A 176 11.52 -21.44 -6.69
CA PRO A 176 10.21 -21.91 -6.22
C PRO A 176 10.38 -23.04 -5.21
N PRO A 177 9.67 -23.00 -4.06
CA PRO A 177 9.66 -24.13 -3.12
C PRO A 177 8.86 -25.29 -3.70
N GLY A 178 9.16 -26.53 -3.29
CA GLY A 178 8.28 -27.65 -3.61
C GLY A 178 6.91 -27.50 -2.91
N ARG A 179 5.86 -28.13 -3.43
CA ARG A 179 4.52 -28.07 -2.82
C ARG A 179 4.48 -28.57 -1.37
N GLU A 180 5.34 -29.56 -1.04
CA GLU A 180 5.46 -30.13 0.29
C GLU A 180 6.55 -29.44 1.14
N ALA A 181 7.14 -28.36 0.65
CA ALA A 181 8.15 -27.65 1.41
C ALA A 181 7.54 -27.03 2.68
N ARG A 182 8.31 -27.08 3.77
CA ARG A 182 7.91 -26.38 4.99
C ARG A 182 7.67 -24.90 4.70
N LEU A 183 6.48 -24.44 5.07
CA LEU A 183 6.09 -23.05 4.85
C LEU A 183 7.05 -22.09 5.57
N THR A 184 7.44 -21.02 4.92
CA THR A 184 8.26 -19.93 5.47
C THR A 184 7.56 -18.57 5.34
N PRO A 185 7.75 -17.63 6.32
CA PRO A 185 8.61 -17.79 7.49
C PRO A 185 8.05 -18.80 8.49
N THR A 186 8.95 -19.41 9.26
CA THR A 186 8.59 -20.29 10.37
C THR A 186 9.68 -20.23 11.44
N SER A 187 9.32 -20.55 12.68
CA SER A 187 10.24 -20.48 13.82
C SER A 187 10.36 -21.82 14.52
N ASP A 188 11.60 -22.20 14.85
CA ASP A 188 11.90 -23.25 15.81
C ASP A 188 12.21 -22.60 17.15
N VAL A 189 11.45 -22.94 18.19
CA VAL A 189 11.54 -22.28 19.50
C VAL A 189 12.09 -23.23 20.55
N LYS A 190 13.13 -22.79 21.26
CA LYS A 190 13.68 -23.51 22.41
C LYS A 190 13.58 -22.63 23.65
N LYS A 191 12.85 -23.11 24.67
CA LYS A 191 12.75 -22.48 25.98
C LYS A 191 13.67 -23.16 26.97
N PHE A 192 14.38 -22.38 27.80
CA PHE A 192 15.30 -22.87 28.81
C PHE A 192 14.72 -22.69 30.21
N PRO A 193 15.13 -23.53 31.21
CA PRO A 193 14.62 -23.44 32.59
C PRO A 193 14.93 -22.11 33.29
N ASP A 194 15.97 -21.41 32.86
CA ASP A 194 16.37 -20.09 33.36
C ASP A 194 15.58 -18.92 32.78
N GLY A 195 14.56 -19.21 31.95
CA GLY A 195 13.69 -18.23 31.31
C GLY A 195 14.23 -17.64 29.98
N ARG A 196 15.39 -18.11 29.51
CA ARG A 196 15.86 -17.75 28.16
C ARG A 196 15.01 -18.42 27.09
N VAL A 197 14.83 -17.71 25.96
CA VAL A 197 14.15 -18.22 24.77
C VAL A 197 15.07 -18.01 23.57
N GLN A 198 15.31 -19.09 22.84
CA GLN A 198 16.03 -19.06 21.56
C GLN A 198 15.03 -19.34 20.43
N VAL A 199 15.00 -18.48 19.44
CA VAL A 199 14.16 -18.61 18.25
C VAL A 199 15.07 -18.71 17.02
N ARG A 200 14.97 -19.81 16.27
CA ARG A 200 15.55 -19.91 14.94
C ARG A 200 14.48 -19.53 13.94
N LEU A 201 14.59 -18.33 13.37
CA LEU A 201 13.67 -17.78 12.40
C LEU A 201 14.14 -18.14 10.98
N HIS A 202 13.44 -19.07 10.34
CA HIS A 202 13.60 -19.34 8.92
C HIS A 202 12.94 -18.21 8.14
N LEU A 203 13.74 -17.42 7.44
CA LEU A 203 13.27 -16.24 6.69
C LEU A 203 12.34 -16.66 5.53
N PRO A 204 11.40 -15.78 5.12
CA PRO A 204 10.46 -16.07 4.03
C PRO A 204 11.17 -16.28 2.69
N ASN A 205 10.76 -17.28 1.95
CA ASN A 205 11.24 -17.54 0.59
C ASN A 205 10.75 -16.49 -0.41
N CYS A 206 9.63 -15.85 -0.15
CA CYS A 206 8.95 -14.90 -1.02
C CYS A 206 8.59 -15.47 -2.41
N CYS A 207 8.36 -16.77 -2.49
CA CYS A 207 7.92 -17.45 -3.71
C CYS A 207 6.81 -18.47 -3.41
N PHE A 208 6.34 -19.13 -4.43
CA PHE A 208 5.23 -20.09 -4.47
C PHE A 208 5.63 -21.33 -5.30
N PRO A 209 4.96 -22.48 -5.12
CA PRO A 209 5.41 -23.76 -5.70
C PRO A 209 5.20 -23.88 -7.21
N ALA A 210 4.27 -23.15 -7.79
CA ALA A 210 3.99 -23.27 -9.22
C ALA A 210 3.56 -21.94 -9.85
N TYR A 211 3.96 -21.78 -11.09
CA TYR A 211 3.52 -20.71 -11.99
C TYR A 211 3.34 -21.25 -13.40
N ARG A 212 2.53 -20.56 -14.21
CA ARG A 212 2.28 -20.92 -15.60
C ARG A 212 2.05 -19.68 -16.44
N ASN A 213 2.91 -19.47 -17.42
CA ASN A 213 2.86 -18.34 -18.35
C ASN A 213 2.21 -18.78 -19.68
N ASP A 214 1.00 -19.31 -19.64
CA ASP A 214 0.22 -19.73 -20.80
C ASP A 214 -0.78 -18.65 -21.28
N GLY A 215 -0.87 -17.53 -20.58
CA GLY A 215 -1.74 -16.42 -20.91
C GLY A 215 -3.23 -16.73 -20.77
N LYS A 216 -3.60 -17.73 -20.00
CA LYS A 216 -5.01 -18.02 -19.71
C LYS A 216 -5.62 -16.96 -18.80
N PRO A 217 -6.95 -16.77 -18.87
CA PRO A 217 -7.62 -15.81 -18.02
C PRO A 217 -7.58 -16.22 -16.55
N SER A 218 -7.59 -15.22 -15.66
CA SER A 218 -7.89 -15.39 -14.25
C SER A 218 -9.22 -14.73 -13.88
N HIS A 219 -9.87 -15.28 -12.87
CA HIS A 219 -11.10 -14.76 -12.28
C HIS A 219 -10.76 -14.14 -10.92
N ALA A 220 -10.76 -12.82 -10.86
CA ALA A 220 -10.52 -12.05 -9.65
C ALA A 220 -11.81 -11.89 -8.84
N ARG A 221 -11.73 -12.05 -7.53
CA ARG A 221 -12.79 -11.79 -6.57
C ARG A 221 -12.30 -10.83 -5.49
N VAL A 222 -13.02 -9.72 -5.32
CA VAL A 222 -12.80 -8.76 -4.25
C VAL A 222 -13.36 -9.31 -2.96
N LEU A 223 -12.52 -9.43 -1.92
CA LEU A 223 -12.90 -10.00 -0.63
C LEU A 223 -13.37 -8.93 0.36
N MET A 224 -12.90 -7.71 0.21
CA MET A 224 -13.20 -6.58 1.10
C MET A 224 -13.58 -5.34 0.28
N PRO A 225 -14.77 -5.27 -0.33
CA PRO A 225 -15.17 -4.20 -1.24
C PRO A 225 -15.19 -2.81 -0.59
N GLU A 226 -15.45 -2.74 0.72
CA GLU A 226 -15.47 -1.47 1.48
C GLU A 226 -14.07 -0.93 1.79
N HIS A 227 -13.03 -1.73 1.61
CA HIS A 227 -11.67 -1.28 1.88
C HIS A 227 -11.23 -0.21 0.85
N PRO A 228 -10.57 0.89 1.25
CA PRO A 228 -10.15 1.98 0.34
C PRO A 228 -9.40 1.51 -0.91
N LEU A 229 -8.56 0.48 -0.80
CA LEU A 229 -7.83 -0.08 -1.95
C LEU A 229 -8.76 -0.73 -3.00
N MET A 230 -9.94 -1.20 -2.59
CA MET A 230 -10.89 -1.89 -3.47
C MET A 230 -12.04 -0.99 -3.94
N LYS A 231 -12.04 0.28 -3.53
CA LYS A 231 -13.09 1.23 -3.85
C LYS A 231 -13.29 1.40 -5.37
N GLY A 232 -14.53 1.25 -5.80
CA GLY A 232 -14.92 1.42 -7.21
C GLY A 232 -14.61 0.22 -8.11
N LEU A 233 -14.21 -0.92 -7.53
CA LEU A 233 -14.08 -2.18 -8.23
C LEU A 233 -15.41 -2.97 -8.19
N PRO A 234 -15.73 -3.78 -9.21
CA PRO A 234 -16.80 -4.77 -9.11
C PRO A 234 -16.42 -5.88 -8.12
N GLU A 235 -17.41 -6.61 -7.60
CA GLU A 235 -17.19 -7.76 -6.70
C GLU A 235 -16.29 -8.83 -7.33
N SER A 236 -16.38 -8.99 -8.66
CA SER A 236 -15.53 -9.89 -9.43
C SER A 236 -15.30 -9.36 -10.84
N PHE A 237 -14.16 -9.71 -11.42
CA PHE A 237 -13.83 -9.40 -12.81
C PHE A 237 -12.86 -10.43 -13.38
N THR A 238 -12.75 -10.47 -14.70
CA THR A 238 -11.84 -11.39 -15.40
C THR A 238 -10.68 -10.60 -16.01
N LEU A 239 -9.46 -11.03 -15.75
CA LEU A 239 -8.29 -10.60 -16.51
C LEU A 239 -8.10 -11.58 -17.66
N PRO A 240 -8.23 -11.12 -18.92
CA PRO A 240 -8.32 -12.03 -20.07
C PRO A 240 -7.01 -12.77 -20.38
N ARG A 241 -5.88 -12.21 -19.95
CA ARG A 241 -4.55 -12.82 -20.12
C ARG A 241 -3.69 -12.46 -18.93
N THR A 242 -3.16 -13.48 -18.24
CA THR A 242 -2.27 -13.28 -17.08
C THR A 242 -1.37 -14.49 -16.88
N GLU A 243 -0.29 -14.33 -16.14
CA GLU A 243 0.49 -15.46 -15.63
C GLU A 243 -0.18 -16.03 -14.39
N MET A 244 -0.28 -17.33 -14.27
CA MET A 244 -0.82 -18.02 -13.11
C MET A 244 0.26 -18.18 -12.04
N TYR A 245 -0.09 -17.86 -10.78
CA TYR A 245 0.65 -18.24 -9.57
C TYR A 245 -0.23 -19.13 -8.70
N ASP A 246 0.38 -20.06 -7.95
CA ASP A 246 -0.37 -20.99 -7.11
C ASP A 246 0.13 -21.00 -5.67
N GLU A 247 -0.80 -21.00 -4.71
CA GLU A 247 -0.49 -21.08 -3.27
C GLU A 247 0.18 -22.42 -2.90
N PRO A 248 0.93 -22.48 -1.78
CA PRO A 248 1.12 -21.43 -0.78
C PRO A 248 2.22 -20.44 -1.16
N PHE A 249 1.94 -19.16 -0.99
CA PHE A 249 2.94 -18.10 -1.07
C PHE A 249 3.72 -18.00 0.24
N HIS A 250 5.05 -18.19 0.18
CA HIS A 250 5.95 -18.26 1.32
C HIS A 250 6.34 -16.88 1.83
N VAL A 251 5.39 -16.15 2.40
CA VAL A 251 5.54 -14.83 3.01
C VAL A 251 4.92 -14.82 4.42
N PRO A 252 5.25 -13.86 5.29
CA PRO A 252 4.53 -13.66 6.55
C PRO A 252 3.02 -13.58 6.29
N ALA A 253 2.21 -14.00 7.24
CA ALA A 253 0.77 -13.81 7.14
C ALA A 253 0.45 -12.32 6.90
N PRO A 254 -0.26 -11.97 5.81
CA PRO A 254 -0.67 -10.60 5.57
C PRO A 254 -1.69 -10.16 6.63
N ASP A 255 -1.69 -8.87 6.96
CA ASP A 255 -2.71 -8.29 7.83
C ASP A 255 -4.05 -8.22 7.11
N LEU A 256 -4.03 -8.02 5.78
CA LEU A 256 -5.22 -8.03 4.93
C LEU A 256 -4.98 -8.82 3.66
N VAL A 257 -6.01 -9.59 3.26
CA VAL A 257 -6.15 -10.16 1.92
C VAL A 257 -7.39 -9.52 1.30
N LEU A 258 -7.19 -8.68 0.30
CA LEU A 258 -8.23 -7.84 -0.27
C LEU A 258 -8.85 -8.42 -1.55
N MET A 259 -8.09 -9.26 -2.26
CA MET A 259 -8.50 -9.90 -3.51
C MET A 259 -7.85 -11.26 -3.65
N GLU A 260 -8.55 -12.20 -4.23
CA GLU A 260 -8.02 -13.50 -4.68
C GLU A 260 -8.25 -13.69 -6.17
N GLU A 261 -7.47 -14.54 -6.79
CA GLU A 261 -7.64 -14.98 -8.17
C GLU A 261 -7.72 -16.50 -8.25
N ARG A 262 -8.46 -16.97 -9.25
CA ARG A 262 -8.61 -18.38 -9.57
C ARG A 262 -8.43 -18.63 -11.06
N TRP A 263 -7.89 -19.78 -11.40
CA TRP A 263 -7.76 -20.27 -12.75
C TRP A 263 -8.59 -21.53 -12.96
N GLU A 264 -8.98 -21.77 -14.21
CA GLU A 264 -9.87 -22.89 -14.56
C GLU A 264 -9.39 -24.27 -14.07
N PRO A 265 -8.09 -24.64 -14.12
CA PRO A 265 -7.62 -25.92 -13.59
C PRO A 265 -7.67 -26.06 -12.06
N GLY A 266 -8.03 -25.00 -11.32
CA GLY A 266 -8.22 -25.03 -9.88
C GLY A 266 -7.13 -24.34 -9.06
N GLU A 267 -6.10 -23.81 -9.68
CA GLU A 267 -5.10 -22.99 -8.99
C GLU A 267 -5.74 -21.70 -8.46
N TRP A 268 -5.20 -21.19 -7.36
CA TRP A 268 -5.66 -19.95 -6.74
C TRP A 268 -4.52 -19.20 -6.07
N PHE A 269 -4.69 -17.90 -5.91
CA PHE A 269 -3.70 -17.05 -5.27
C PHE A 269 -4.32 -15.85 -4.56
N ARG A 270 -3.77 -15.46 -3.39
CA ARG A 270 -4.06 -14.20 -2.74
C ARG A 270 -3.44 -13.06 -3.55
N SER A 271 -4.25 -12.28 -4.22
CA SER A 271 -3.78 -11.40 -5.29
C SER A 271 -3.53 -9.95 -4.89
N VAL A 272 -4.21 -9.45 -3.86
CA VAL A 272 -3.90 -8.14 -3.26
C VAL A 272 -3.78 -8.33 -1.76
N MET A 273 -2.59 -8.10 -1.25
CA MET A 273 -2.24 -8.30 0.16
C MET A 273 -1.60 -7.05 0.74
N VAL A 274 -1.80 -6.83 2.04
CA VAL A 274 -1.21 -5.70 2.77
C VAL A 274 -0.55 -6.21 4.05
N TRP A 275 0.64 -5.71 4.32
CA TRP A 275 1.38 -5.89 5.57
C TRP A 275 1.69 -4.54 6.19
N GLN A 276 1.47 -4.41 7.49
CA GLN A 276 2.07 -3.35 8.31
C GLN A 276 3.52 -3.72 8.58
N VAL A 277 4.44 -2.81 8.32
CA VAL A 277 5.87 -2.95 8.64
C VAL A 277 6.32 -1.67 9.33
N GLY A 278 6.56 -1.75 10.63
CA GLY A 278 6.73 -0.56 11.46
C GLY A 278 5.49 0.34 11.42
N GLU A 279 5.68 1.64 11.15
CA GLU A 279 4.61 2.63 11.00
C GLU A 279 4.00 2.66 9.59
N GLY A 280 4.68 2.08 8.60
CA GLY A 280 4.25 2.10 7.20
C GLY A 280 3.72 0.74 6.74
N ARG A 281 3.52 0.60 5.43
CA ARG A 281 2.93 -0.60 4.86
C ARG A 281 3.55 -1.02 3.54
N VAL A 282 3.41 -2.31 3.28
CA VAL A 282 3.75 -2.96 2.02
C VAL A 282 2.47 -3.51 1.40
N ILE A 283 2.24 -3.21 0.14
CA ILE A 283 1.13 -3.72 -0.65
C ILE A 283 1.71 -4.61 -1.74
N TYR A 284 1.19 -5.81 -1.89
CA TYR A 284 1.53 -6.69 -3.01
C TYR A 284 0.32 -6.86 -3.91
N ILE A 285 0.51 -6.66 -5.22
CA ILE A 285 -0.51 -6.80 -6.26
C ILE A 285 -0.01 -7.84 -7.25
N ARG A 286 -0.58 -9.05 -7.18
CA ARG A 286 -0.13 -10.20 -7.98
C ARG A 286 -0.34 -10.04 -9.49
N PRO A 287 -1.52 -9.59 -10.01
CA PRO A 287 -1.75 -9.56 -11.44
C PRO A 287 -0.66 -8.80 -12.19
N GLY A 288 -0.14 -9.39 -13.25
CA GLY A 288 0.94 -8.79 -14.03
C GLY A 288 1.49 -9.77 -15.06
N HIS A 289 2.36 -9.32 -15.85
CA HIS A 289 3.40 -9.91 -16.69
C HIS A 289 3.91 -8.86 -17.67
N GLU A 290 5.16 -8.91 -18.03
CA GLU A 290 5.76 -7.95 -18.96
C GLU A 290 5.18 -8.00 -20.37
N THR A 291 4.68 -9.16 -20.80
CA THR A 291 4.16 -9.38 -22.16
C THR A 291 2.63 -9.37 -22.24
N TYR A 292 1.94 -9.09 -21.13
CA TYR A 292 0.47 -8.96 -21.09
C TYR A 292 0.07 -7.54 -20.68
N PRO A 293 -0.95 -6.94 -21.33
CA PRO A 293 -1.34 -5.54 -21.09
C PRO A 293 -2.17 -5.35 -19.80
N ILE A 294 -1.77 -5.98 -18.70
CA ILE A 294 -2.50 -5.98 -17.43
C ILE A 294 -2.69 -4.56 -16.88
N TYR A 295 -1.66 -3.71 -16.98
CA TYR A 295 -1.74 -2.31 -16.50
C TYR A 295 -2.32 -1.34 -17.55
N LYS A 296 -3.05 -1.88 -18.56
CA LYS A 296 -4.02 -1.16 -19.39
C LYS A 296 -5.47 -1.49 -19.01
N ASP A 297 -5.67 -2.50 -18.14
CA ASP A 297 -7.00 -2.84 -17.61
C ASP A 297 -7.46 -1.80 -16.58
N ALA A 298 -8.71 -1.35 -16.71
CA ALA A 298 -9.26 -0.28 -15.88
C ALA A 298 -9.35 -0.66 -14.39
N ASN A 299 -9.63 -1.92 -14.05
CA ASN A 299 -9.69 -2.38 -12.67
C ASN A 299 -8.29 -2.40 -12.05
N MET A 300 -7.29 -2.84 -12.83
CA MET A 300 -5.90 -2.86 -12.35
C MET A 300 -5.36 -1.44 -12.13
N LEU A 301 -5.62 -0.52 -13.03
CA LEU A 301 -5.26 0.89 -12.86
C LEU A 301 -6.00 1.51 -11.67
N ARG A 302 -7.26 1.14 -11.43
CA ARG A 302 -8.03 1.57 -10.25
C ARG A 302 -7.39 1.07 -8.95
N ILE A 303 -6.93 -0.18 -8.88
CA ILE A 303 -6.22 -0.70 -7.70
C ILE A 303 -4.93 0.09 -7.45
N ILE A 304 -4.15 0.37 -8.48
CA ILE A 304 -2.93 1.19 -8.39
C ILE A 304 -3.25 2.62 -7.90
N GLU A 305 -4.26 3.27 -8.49
CA GLU A 305 -4.71 4.59 -8.06
C GLU A 305 -5.12 4.60 -6.58
N ASN A 306 -5.92 3.62 -6.17
CA ASN A 306 -6.37 3.48 -4.79
C ASN A 306 -5.18 3.23 -3.83
N ALA A 307 -4.19 2.43 -4.24
CA ALA A 307 -2.99 2.19 -3.44
C ALA A 307 -2.21 3.49 -3.19
N VAL A 308 -2.10 4.35 -4.22
CA VAL A 308 -1.46 5.67 -4.11
C VAL A 308 -2.27 6.61 -3.21
N ARG A 309 -3.58 6.74 -3.45
CA ARG A 309 -4.43 7.68 -2.70
C ARG A 309 -4.64 7.30 -1.23
N SER A 310 -4.47 6.03 -0.91
CA SER A 310 -4.59 5.54 0.46
C SER A 310 -3.23 5.43 1.19
N HIS A 311 -2.15 6.05 0.67
CA HIS A 311 -0.88 6.07 1.37
C HIS A 311 -1.06 6.65 2.78
N GLY A 312 -0.27 6.19 3.76
CA GLY A 312 -0.40 6.63 5.16
C GLY A 312 -1.61 6.10 5.92
N ALA A 313 -2.60 5.46 5.27
CA ALA A 313 -3.66 4.78 6.00
C ALA A 313 -3.13 3.51 6.67
N PRO A 314 -3.50 3.21 7.93
CA PRO A 314 -3.05 2.00 8.60
C PRO A 314 -3.54 0.73 7.89
N ALA A 315 -2.76 -0.35 7.95
CA ALA A 315 -3.15 -1.67 7.45
C ALA A 315 -4.09 -2.40 8.43
N THR A 316 -4.99 -1.67 9.09
CA THR A 316 -5.97 -2.25 10.01
C THR A 316 -7.27 -2.58 9.29
N PRO A 317 -7.93 -3.72 9.61
CA PRO A 317 -9.27 -3.98 9.13
C PRO A 317 -10.20 -2.83 9.54
N VAL A 318 -11.01 -2.33 8.61
CA VAL A 318 -12.15 -1.49 8.97
C VAL A 318 -13.09 -2.40 9.76
N THR A 319 -13.15 -2.22 11.08
CA THR A 319 -14.12 -2.94 11.91
C THR A 319 -15.50 -2.48 11.43
N PRO A 320 -16.41 -3.39 11.00
CA PRO A 320 -17.78 -2.99 10.69
C PRO A 320 -18.40 -2.41 11.95
N GLN A 321 -18.96 -1.21 11.84
CA GLN A 321 -19.80 -0.62 12.87
C GLN A 321 -21.15 -1.34 12.95
#